data_df3ae5379eaafc10a3b3ac15cff69dec
#
_entry.id   df3ae5379eaafc10a3b3ac15cff69dec
#
_cell.length_a   1.000
_cell.length_b   1.000
_cell.length_c   1.000
_cell.angle_alpha   90.00
_cell.angle_beta   90.00
_cell.angle_gamma   90.00
#
_symmetry.space_group_name_H-M   'P 1'
#
loop_
_entity.id
_entity.type
_entity.pdbx_description
1 polymer ?
#
loop_
_entity_poly.entity_id
_entity_poly.type
_entity_poly.pdbx_seq_one_letter_code
_entity_poly.pdbx_strand_id
1 'polypeptide(L)'
;MISTNDLYGGSYRIFTQIFENYGFKFHFIRMDDTYKIESLINEDTKMIWAETPTNPMLNIIDIESLGKISKKHNLIFVIDNTFATPYLQRPLSLGADIVMHSLTKYMSGHSDVVMGAAICKNHDLGERLYAIQNSCGAVPGPMDSFLVLRGIKTLHLRMQRHCENGKVIANFLKEHPKVGDVYWPGFESHPSHKIAKKQMDDFGGMVSFNINGNKLEDAVTVVSNTHYFTLAESLGGVESLCGHPASMTHAAIPKEEREKTGVVDSLIRLSVGIEDVEDLVADLENALNKL
;
A
#
# COMPACT_ATOMS: atom_id res chain seq x y z
N MET A 1 7.92 -19.39 1.64
CA MET A 1 8.04 -17.91 1.47
C MET A 1 7.67 -17.23 2.77
N ILE A 2 8.38 -16.18 3.17
CA ILE A 2 8.03 -15.35 4.33
C ILE A 2 7.45 -14.04 3.79
N SER A 3 6.28 -13.63 4.27
CA SER A 3 5.55 -12.46 3.77
C SER A 3 5.08 -11.57 4.92
N THR A 4 5.00 -10.26 4.64
CA THR A 4 4.24 -9.32 5.47
C THR A 4 2.82 -9.85 5.71
N ASN A 5 2.30 -9.68 6.91
CA ASN A 5 0.92 -10.07 7.27
C ASN A 5 -0.12 -9.00 6.89
N ASP A 6 0.29 -7.75 6.80
CA ASP A 6 -0.52 -6.61 6.37
C ASP A 6 -0.16 -6.31 4.89
N LEU A 7 -0.79 -7.01 3.97
CA LEU A 7 -0.53 -6.91 2.53
C LEU A 7 -1.84 -6.83 1.74
N TYR A 8 -1.73 -6.41 0.50
CA TYR A 8 -2.87 -6.36 -0.41
C TYR A 8 -3.64 -7.69 -0.44
N GLY A 9 -4.96 -7.62 -0.21
CA GLY A 9 -5.82 -8.80 -0.14
C GLY A 9 -5.77 -9.71 -1.38
N GLY A 10 -5.49 -9.15 -2.56
CA GLY A 10 -5.27 -9.93 -3.77
C GLY A 10 -4.00 -10.78 -3.71
N SER A 11 -2.90 -10.25 -3.16
CA SER A 11 -1.66 -11.00 -2.95
C SER A 11 -1.85 -12.12 -1.92
N TYR A 12 -2.51 -11.83 -0.81
CA TYR A 12 -2.86 -12.84 0.19
C TYR A 12 -3.69 -13.97 -0.42
N ARG A 13 -4.72 -13.63 -1.19
CA ARG A 13 -5.61 -14.59 -1.85
C ARG A 13 -4.88 -15.49 -2.85
N ILE A 14 -4.02 -14.93 -3.69
CA ILE A 14 -3.26 -15.74 -4.66
C ILE A 14 -2.26 -16.67 -3.97
N PHE A 15 -1.64 -16.22 -2.88
CA PHE A 15 -0.72 -17.04 -2.10
C PHE A 15 -1.45 -18.22 -1.45
N THR A 16 -2.53 -17.97 -0.70
CA THR A 16 -3.22 -18.98 0.10
C THR A 16 -4.20 -19.83 -0.69
N GLN A 17 -4.93 -19.28 -1.66
CA GLN A 17 -5.97 -20.02 -2.36
C GLN A 17 -5.49 -20.67 -3.66
N ILE A 18 -4.36 -20.21 -4.20
CA ILE A 18 -3.82 -20.73 -5.45
C ILE A 18 -2.50 -21.46 -5.21
N PHE A 19 -1.47 -20.76 -4.75
CA PHE A 19 -0.13 -21.34 -4.67
C PHE A 19 0.04 -22.40 -3.58
N GLU A 20 -0.69 -22.34 -2.46
CA GLU A 20 -0.68 -23.42 -1.47
C GLU A 20 -1.11 -24.76 -2.07
N ASN A 21 -2.03 -24.78 -3.04
CA ASN A 21 -2.45 -25.98 -3.75
C ASN A 21 -1.34 -26.61 -4.61
N TYR A 22 -0.29 -25.84 -4.92
CA TYR A 22 0.90 -26.32 -5.62
C TYR A 22 2.06 -26.66 -4.67
N GLY A 23 1.80 -26.73 -3.36
CA GLY A 23 2.78 -27.12 -2.34
C GLY A 23 3.66 -25.99 -1.83
N PHE A 24 3.40 -24.74 -2.21
CA PHE A 24 4.09 -23.60 -1.62
C PHE A 24 3.62 -23.37 -0.19
N LYS A 25 4.54 -22.98 0.69
CA LYS A 25 4.25 -22.64 2.09
C LYS A 25 4.52 -21.17 2.35
N PHE A 26 3.61 -20.53 3.09
CA PHE A 26 3.68 -19.10 3.39
C PHE A 26 3.66 -18.87 4.91
N HIS A 27 4.52 -17.98 5.39
CA HIS A 27 4.53 -17.48 6.75
C HIS A 27 4.22 -15.99 6.71
N PHE A 28 3.05 -15.61 7.20
CA PHE A 28 2.62 -14.21 7.28
C PHE A 28 2.98 -13.66 8.65
N ILE A 29 3.88 -12.69 8.71
CA ILE A 29 4.39 -12.13 9.96
C ILE A 29 4.55 -10.61 9.87
N ARG A 30 4.63 -9.96 11.02
CA ARG A 30 5.11 -8.58 11.08
C ARG A 30 6.59 -8.55 10.73
N MET A 31 6.99 -7.59 9.89
CA MET A 31 8.36 -7.48 9.37
C MET A 31 9.25 -6.53 10.19
N ASP A 32 8.79 -6.10 11.37
CA ASP A 32 9.52 -5.24 12.30
C ASP A 32 10.48 -6.01 13.22
N ASP A 33 10.32 -7.33 13.33
CA ASP A 33 11.18 -8.21 14.14
C ASP A 33 12.07 -9.09 13.25
N THR A 34 13.30 -8.65 13.06
CA THR A 34 14.29 -9.35 12.24
C THR A 34 14.71 -10.72 12.81
N TYR A 35 14.69 -10.90 14.14
CA TYR A 35 14.99 -12.19 14.76
C TYR A 35 13.91 -13.23 14.44
N LYS A 36 12.66 -12.81 14.50
CA LYS A 36 11.54 -13.68 14.15
C LYS A 36 11.60 -14.08 12.69
N ILE A 37 11.95 -13.16 11.79
CA ILE A 37 12.13 -13.45 10.36
C ILE A 37 13.23 -14.50 10.18
N GLU A 38 14.41 -14.29 10.75
CA GLU A 38 15.54 -15.23 10.63
C GLU A 38 15.21 -16.61 11.22
N SER A 39 14.46 -16.68 12.32
CA SER A 39 14.06 -17.95 12.94
C SER A 39 13.14 -18.83 12.08
N LEU A 40 12.45 -18.24 11.10
CA LEU A 40 11.57 -18.94 10.17
C LEU A 40 12.30 -19.41 8.89
N ILE A 41 13.54 -18.94 8.67
CA ILE A 41 14.30 -19.29 7.50
C ILE A 41 14.86 -20.73 7.67
N ASN A 42 14.61 -21.54 6.66
CA ASN A 42 15.13 -22.91 6.54
C ASN A 42 15.57 -23.17 5.08
N GLU A 43 16.02 -24.39 4.77
CA GLU A 43 16.51 -24.78 3.45
C GLU A 43 15.46 -24.68 2.32
N ASP A 44 14.18 -24.77 2.67
CA ASP A 44 13.06 -24.63 1.73
C ASP A 44 12.65 -23.17 1.51
N THR A 45 13.14 -22.23 2.35
CA THR A 45 12.83 -20.82 2.20
C THR A 45 13.56 -20.26 0.97
N LYS A 46 12.80 -19.64 0.04
CA LYS A 46 13.35 -19.11 -1.22
C LYS A 46 13.10 -17.61 -1.40
N MET A 47 12.16 -17.03 -0.66
CA MET A 47 11.74 -15.64 -0.91
C MET A 47 11.26 -14.97 0.38
N ILE A 48 11.58 -13.68 0.50
CA ILE A 48 10.91 -12.71 1.37
C ILE A 48 10.11 -11.76 0.49
N TRP A 49 8.82 -11.60 0.82
CA TRP A 49 7.90 -10.66 0.18
C TRP A 49 7.45 -9.63 1.20
N ALA A 50 7.67 -8.36 0.91
CA ALA A 50 7.21 -7.28 1.78
C ALA A 50 6.47 -6.21 0.99
N GLU A 51 5.47 -5.60 1.62
CA GLU A 51 4.74 -4.44 1.13
C GLU A 51 5.00 -3.25 2.05
N THR A 52 5.42 -2.12 1.50
CA THR A 52 5.70 -0.92 2.30
C THR A 52 5.62 0.36 1.48
N PRO A 53 4.79 1.35 1.91
CA PRO A 53 3.85 1.32 3.04
C PRO A 53 2.78 0.25 2.90
N THR A 54 2.31 -0.35 4.01
CA THR A 54 1.28 -1.41 4.00
C THR A 54 -0.14 -0.83 3.82
N ASN A 55 -1.08 -1.70 3.42
CA ASN A 55 -2.48 -1.34 3.21
C ASN A 55 -3.39 -2.10 4.19
N PRO A 56 -4.17 -1.43 5.06
CA PRO A 56 -4.44 0.01 5.10
C PRO A 56 -3.68 0.79 6.17
N MET A 57 -2.87 0.14 7.02
CA MET A 57 -2.32 0.74 8.23
C MET A 57 -1.08 1.61 8.01
N LEU A 58 -0.55 1.64 6.78
CA LEU A 58 0.60 2.44 6.38
C LEU A 58 1.87 2.17 7.21
N ASN A 59 2.04 0.92 7.67
CA ASN A 59 3.26 0.49 8.33
C ASN A 59 4.45 0.58 7.37
N ILE A 60 5.59 1.05 7.87
CA ILE A 60 6.82 1.14 7.08
C ILE A 60 7.78 0.07 7.54
N ILE A 61 8.28 -0.70 6.57
CA ILE A 61 9.23 -1.80 6.78
C ILE A 61 10.63 -1.30 6.39
N ASP A 62 11.66 -1.62 7.20
CA ASP A 62 13.05 -1.31 6.90
C ASP A 62 13.57 -2.22 5.77
N ILE A 63 13.57 -1.68 4.55
CA ILE A 63 13.97 -2.41 3.33
C ILE A 63 15.45 -2.80 3.41
N GLU A 64 16.31 -1.92 3.90
CA GLU A 64 17.76 -2.20 3.99
C GLU A 64 18.05 -3.36 4.95
N SER A 65 17.36 -3.40 6.09
CA SER A 65 17.50 -4.49 7.06
C SER A 65 17.06 -5.83 6.48
N LEU A 66 15.92 -5.88 5.80
CA LEU A 66 15.45 -7.11 5.12
C LEU A 66 16.35 -7.50 3.95
N GLY A 67 16.86 -6.55 3.19
CA GLY A 67 17.83 -6.81 2.11
C GLY A 67 19.11 -7.48 2.62
N LYS A 68 19.62 -7.07 3.78
CA LYS A 68 20.77 -7.72 4.44
C LYS A 68 20.47 -9.17 4.84
N ILE A 69 19.29 -9.42 5.43
CA ILE A 69 18.84 -10.77 5.79
C ILE A 69 18.71 -11.65 4.54
N SER A 70 18.01 -11.17 3.53
CA SER A 70 17.80 -11.91 2.28
C SER A 70 19.12 -12.28 1.61
N LYS A 71 20.05 -11.35 1.55
CA LYS A 71 21.39 -11.58 0.99
C LYS A 71 22.17 -12.61 1.81
N LYS A 72 22.13 -12.52 3.15
CA LYS A 72 22.82 -13.46 4.08
C LYS A 72 22.34 -14.91 3.85
N HIS A 73 21.05 -15.09 3.57
CA HIS A 73 20.42 -16.40 3.41
C HIS A 73 20.18 -16.81 1.95
N ASN A 74 20.71 -16.03 0.98
CA ASN A 74 20.54 -16.27 -0.46
C ASN A 74 19.06 -16.41 -0.89
N LEU A 75 18.19 -15.53 -0.37
CA LEU A 75 16.77 -15.46 -0.68
C LEU A 75 16.49 -14.37 -1.70
N ILE A 76 15.47 -14.58 -2.55
CA ILE A 76 14.94 -13.52 -3.40
C ILE A 76 14.13 -12.54 -2.53
N PHE A 77 14.46 -11.26 -2.60
CA PHE A 77 13.76 -10.21 -1.87
C PHE A 77 12.90 -9.37 -2.78
N VAL A 78 11.58 -9.41 -2.54
CA VAL A 78 10.57 -8.71 -3.34
C VAL A 78 9.91 -7.65 -2.48
N ILE A 79 9.79 -6.43 -3.04
CA ILE A 79 9.05 -5.31 -2.44
C ILE A 79 7.88 -4.92 -3.34
N ASP A 80 6.67 -4.94 -2.78
CA ASP A 80 5.55 -4.20 -3.35
C ASP A 80 5.68 -2.72 -2.95
N ASN A 81 5.99 -1.89 -3.95
CA ASN A 81 6.26 -0.46 -3.80
C ASN A 81 5.11 0.40 -4.37
N THR A 82 3.91 -0.18 -4.46
CA THR A 82 2.77 0.45 -5.13
C THR A 82 2.40 1.80 -4.51
N PHE A 83 2.37 1.91 -3.18
CA PHE A 83 1.95 3.15 -2.49
C PHE A 83 3.00 4.27 -2.59
N ALA A 84 4.28 3.92 -2.50
CA ALA A 84 5.35 4.90 -2.54
C ALA A 84 5.72 5.33 -3.97
N THR A 85 5.58 4.46 -4.96
CA THR A 85 6.10 4.65 -6.32
C THR A 85 7.64 4.81 -6.37
N PRO A 86 8.28 4.76 -7.53
CA PRO A 86 9.72 5.02 -7.62
C PRO A 86 10.06 6.50 -7.35
N TYR A 87 9.06 7.39 -7.31
CA TYR A 87 9.26 8.78 -6.99
C TYR A 87 9.61 8.97 -5.51
N LEU A 88 8.89 8.30 -4.60
CA LEU A 88 9.13 8.44 -3.16
C LEU A 88 10.09 7.40 -2.59
N GLN A 89 10.18 6.20 -3.17
CA GLN A 89 10.98 5.11 -2.61
C GLN A 89 11.56 4.22 -3.70
N ARG A 90 12.85 3.88 -3.58
CA ARG A 90 13.61 3.12 -4.58
C ARG A 90 14.20 1.82 -3.99
N PRO A 91 13.38 0.77 -3.80
CA PRO A 91 13.78 -0.44 -3.08
C PRO A 91 14.97 -1.18 -3.70
N LEU A 92 15.15 -1.15 -5.02
CA LEU A 92 16.33 -1.75 -5.67
C LEU A 92 17.65 -1.16 -5.17
N SER A 93 17.66 0.11 -4.76
CA SER A 93 18.85 0.76 -4.21
C SER A 93 19.05 0.42 -2.73
N LEU A 94 18.04 -0.11 -2.07
CA LEU A 94 18.02 -0.49 -0.66
C LEU A 94 18.18 -2.01 -0.45
N GLY A 95 18.40 -2.78 -1.53
CA GLY A 95 18.73 -4.20 -1.43
C GLY A 95 17.63 -5.16 -1.90
N ALA A 96 16.52 -4.67 -2.43
CA ALA A 96 15.53 -5.53 -3.07
C ALA A 96 16.06 -6.09 -4.41
N ASP A 97 15.71 -7.33 -4.73
CA ASP A 97 16.00 -7.98 -6.01
C ASP A 97 14.93 -7.67 -7.05
N ILE A 98 13.68 -7.65 -6.62
CA ILE A 98 12.50 -7.36 -7.45
C ILE A 98 11.67 -6.28 -6.75
N VAL A 99 11.22 -5.31 -7.52
CA VAL A 99 10.20 -4.35 -7.11
C VAL A 99 8.95 -4.58 -7.93
N MET A 100 7.84 -4.80 -7.25
CA MET A 100 6.52 -4.91 -7.84
C MET A 100 5.78 -3.58 -7.72
N HIS A 101 5.03 -3.23 -8.74
CA HIS A 101 4.07 -2.13 -8.74
C HIS A 101 2.75 -2.56 -9.36
N SER A 102 1.64 -2.24 -8.70
CA SER A 102 0.37 -2.11 -9.38
C SER A 102 0.38 -0.79 -10.19
N LEU A 103 0.56 -0.91 -11.51
CA LEU A 103 0.50 0.25 -12.40
C LEU A 103 -0.91 0.84 -12.48
N THR A 104 -1.91 0.08 -12.08
CA THR A 104 -3.32 0.47 -11.88
C THR A 104 -3.47 1.70 -10.98
N LYS A 105 -2.52 1.91 -10.04
CA LYS A 105 -2.54 2.93 -8.99
C LYS A 105 -1.80 4.20 -9.45
N TYR A 106 -1.02 4.82 -8.60
CA TYR A 106 -0.30 6.07 -8.86
C TYR A 106 0.51 6.10 -10.17
N MET A 107 1.05 4.95 -10.61
CA MET A 107 1.90 4.93 -11.81
C MET A 107 1.11 5.35 -13.07
N SER A 108 -0.07 4.77 -13.34
CA SER A 108 -1.02 5.26 -14.35
C SER A 108 -1.74 6.52 -13.87
N GLY A 109 -2.34 6.46 -12.67
CA GLY A 109 -2.89 7.58 -11.93
C GLY A 109 -4.23 8.12 -12.44
N HIS A 110 -4.92 7.44 -13.36
CA HIS A 110 -6.14 7.94 -14.00
C HIS A 110 -7.32 6.95 -13.94
N SER A 111 -7.21 5.90 -13.11
CA SER A 111 -8.27 4.89 -12.89
C SER A 111 -8.80 4.21 -14.16
N ASP A 112 -7.98 4.13 -15.19
CA ASP A 112 -8.35 3.69 -16.55
C ASP A 112 -7.61 2.43 -17.02
N VAL A 113 -6.74 1.84 -16.18
CA VAL A 113 -5.90 0.68 -16.51
C VAL A 113 -5.83 -0.31 -15.36
N VAL A 114 -5.83 -1.60 -15.68
CA VAL A 114 -5.47 -2.69 -14.75
C VAL A 114 -4.20 -3.36 -15.27
N MET A 115 -3.07 -3.09 -14.61
CA MET A 115 -1.76 -3.54 -15.06
C MET A 115 -0.77 -3.65 -13.89
N GLY A 116 0.23 -4.52 -14.01
CA GLY A 116 1.34 -4.65 -13.07
C GLY A 116 2.69 -4.58 -13.75
N ALA A 117 3.73 -4.31 -12.95
CA ALA A 117 5.11 -4.41 -13.40
C ALA A 117 5.98 -5.05 -12.31
N ALA A 118 6.93 -5.90 -12.74
CA ALA A 118 8.02 -6.41 -11.93
C ALA A 118 9.34 -5.88 -12.50
N ILE A 119 10.11 -5.19 -11.68
CA ILE A 119 11.35 -4.52 -12.07
C ILE A 119 12.50 -5.13 -11.28
N CYS A 120 13.61 -5.51 -11.94
CA CYS A 120 14.81 -6.01 -11.30
C CYS A 120 16.06 -5.46 -11.97
N LYS A 121 17.21 -5.50 -11.25
CA LYS A 121 18.52 -5.12 -11.81
C LYS A 121 19.28 -6.30 -12.41
N ASN A 122 19.03 -7.50 -11.88
CA ASN A 122 19.76 -8.70 -12.29
C ASN A 122 19.20 -9.18 -13.65
N HIS A 123 20.10 -9.33 -14.64
CA HIS A 123 19.72 -9.73 -15.99
C HIS A 123 19.10 -11.15 -16.02
N ASP A 124 19.73 -12.12 -15.35
CA ASP A 124 19.25 -13.51 -15.37
C ASP A 124 17.87 -13.64 -14.72
N LEU A 125 17.64 -12.86 -13.65
CA LEU A 125 16.33 -12.78 -13.01
C LEU A 125 15.30 -12.13 -13.94
N GLY A 126 15.70 -11.11 -14.68
CA GLY A 126 14.89 -10.44 -15.71
C GLY A 126 14.47 -11.39 -16.82
N GLU A 127 15.41 -12.17 -17.36
CA GLU A 127 15.14 -13.18 -18.39
C GLU A 127 14.15 -14.25 -17.89
N ARG A 128 14.29 -14.70 -16.64
CA ARG A 128 13.35 -15.65 -16.02
C ARG A 128 11.95 -15.06 -15.87
N LEU A 129 11.83 -13.79 -15.43
CA LEU A 129 10.54 -13.10 -15.32
C LEU A 129 9.90 -12.91 -16.69
N TYR A 130 10.68 -12.54 -17.70
CA TYR A 130 10.21 -12.41 -19.08
C TYR A 130 9.72 -13.75 -19.65
N ALA A 131 10.46 -14.82 -19.41
CA ALA A 131 10.05 -16.17 -19.85
C ALA A 131 8.72 -16.60 -19.20
N ILE A 132 8.53 -16.31 -17.90
CA ILE A 132 7.27 -16.58 -17.18
C ILE A 132 6.14 -15.72 -17.75
N GLN A 133 6.35 -14.44 -17.93
CA GLN A 133 5.37 -13.50 -18.52
C GLN A 133 4.89 -14.01 -19.88
N ASN A 134 5.81 -14.36 -20.76
CA ASN A 134 5.52 -14.84 -22.09
C ASN A 134 4.77 -16.19 -22.08
N SER A 135 5.23 -17.13 -21.26
CA SER A 135 4.63 -18.47 -21.17
C SER A 135 3.24 -18.47 -20.53
N CYS A 136 3.01 -17.62 -19.54
CA CYS A 136 1.71 -17.49 -18.87
C CYS A 136 0.74 -16.55 -19.62
N GLY A 137 1.21 -15.82 -20.62
CA GLY A 137 0.40 -14.86 -21.35
C GLY A 137 0.04 -13.61 -20.54
N ALA A 138 0.79 -13.30 -19.47
CA ALA A 138 0.56 -12.11 -18.64
C ALA A 138 1.09 -10.84 -19.34
N VAL A 139 0.59 -10.59 -20.53
CA VAL A 139 1.02 -9.50 -21.42
C VAL A 139 -0.09 -8.45 -21.48
N PRO A 140 0.23 -7.16 -21.20
CA PRO A 140 -0.77 -6.09 -21.27
C PRO A 140 -1.18 -5.79 -22.71
N GLY A 141 -2.40 -5.28 -22.88
CA GLY A 141 -2.87 -4.78 -24.17
C GLY A 141 -2.10 -3.54 -24.65
N PRO A 142 -2.06 -3.28 -25.96
CA PRO A 142 -1.40 -2.08 -26.49
C PRO A 142 -1.99 -0.76 -25.97
N MET A 143 -3.32 -0.71 -25.78
CA MET A 143 -4.00 0.48 -25.24
C MET A 143 -3.63 0.70 -23.78
N ASP A 144 -3.64 -0.34 -22.95
CA ASP A 144 -3.23 -0.27 -21.53
C ASP A 144 -1.78 0.22 -21.43
N SER A 145 -0.89 -0.31 -22.26
CA SER A 145 0.51 0.10 -22.32
C SER A 145 0.66 1.57 -22.71
N PHE A 146 -0.12 2.04 -23.69
CA PHE A 146 -0.14 3.43 -24.12
C PHE A 146 -0.61 4.37 -22.99
N LEU A 147 -1.71 4.02 -22.31
CA LEU A 147 -2.26 4.79 -21.18
C LEU A 147 -1.26 4.89 -20.02
N VAL A 148 -0.62 3.79 -19.67
CA VAL A 148 0.42 3.79 -18.62
C VAL A 148 1.62 4.64 -19.03
N LEU A 149 2.12 4.51 -20.25
CA LEU A 149 3.23 5.33 -20.75
C LEU A 149 2.90 6.82 -20.75
N ARG A 150 1.63 7.16 -21.01
CA ARG A 150 1.13 8.54 -20.93
C ARG A 150 1.05 9.02 -19.48
N GLY A 151 0.47 8.23 -18.57
CA GLY A 151 0.28 8.56 -17.17
C GLY A 151 1.60 8.74 -16.41
N ILE A 152 2.59 7.89 -16.66
CA ILE A 152 3.91 7.95 -16.02
C ILE A 152 4.62 9.28 -16.25
N LYS A 153 4.40 9.93 -17.40
CA LYS A 153 5.07 11.21 -17.72
C LYS A 153 4.77 12.33 -16.72
N THR A 154 3.65 12.26 -16.02
CA THR A 154 3.23 13.23 -15.00
C THR A 154 3.37 12.70 -13.58
N LEU A 155 3.93 11.52 -13.37
CA LEU A 155 4.01 10.87 -12.06
C LEU A 155 4.61 11.79 -10.99
N HIS A 156 5.74 12.46 -11.30
CA HIS A 156 6.43 13.33 -10.34
C HIS A 156 5.56 14.52 -9.91
N LEU A 157 4.85 15.18 -10.83
CA LEU A 157 3.96 16.30 -10.54
C LEU A 157 2.77 15.84 -9.69
N ARG A 158 2.18 14.70 -10.05
CA ARG A 158 1.05 14.13 -9.31
C ARG A 158 1.47 13.72 -7.89
N MET A 159 2.61 13.03 -7.76
CA MET A 159 3.10 12.60 -6.44
C MET A 159 3.42 13.78 -5.53
N GLN A 160 3.99 14.88 -6.06
CA GLN A 160 4.19 16.11 -5.29
C GLN A 160 2.85 16.61 -4.72
N ARG A 161 1.84 16.75 -5.57
CA ARG A 161 0.51 17.24 -5.15
C ARG A 161 -0.19 16.25 -4.20
N HIS A 162 -0.11 14.96 -4.44
CA HIS A 162 -0.63 13.94 -3.50
C HIS A 162 0.01 14.05 -2.11
N CYS A 163 1.32 14.27 -2.03
CA CYS A 163 2.03 14.44 -0.76
C CYS A 163 1.63 15.74 -0.06
N GLU A 164 1.56 16.85 -0.79
CA GLU A 164 1.11 18.14 -0.27
C GLU A 164 -0.30 18.04 0.32
N ASN A 165 -1.24 17.53 -0.46
CA ASN A 165 -2.63 17.37 -0.04
C ASN A 165 -2.75 16.35 1.10
N GLY A 166 -2.06 15.21 1.02
CA GLY A 166 -2.04 14.19 2.06
C GLY A 166 -1.57 14.72 3.40
N LYS A 167 -0.54 15.57 3.40
CA LYS A 167 -0.04 16.22 4.61
C LYS A 167 -1.08 17.15 5.23
N VAL A 168 -1.77 17.97 4.44
CA VAL A 168 -2.80 18.88 4.92
C VAL A 168 -3.96 18.10 5.52
N ILE A 169 -4.47 17.08 4.78
CA ILE A 169 -5.57 16.23 5.23
C ILE A 169 -5.21 15.45 6.51
N ALA A 170 -4.00 14.89 6.59
CA ALA A 170 -3.57 14.16 7.79
C ALA A 170 -3.53 15.07 9.02
N ASN A 171 -3.03 16.31 8.90
CA ASN A 171 -3.03 17.28 10.01
C ASN A 171 -4.44 17.74 10.38
N PHE A 172 -5.29 18.05 9.40
CA PHE A 172 -6.69 18.37 9.64
C PHE A 172 -7.40 17.26 10.45
N LEU A 173 -7.28 16.03 10.03
CA LEU A 173 -7.89 14.88 10.72
C LEU A 173 -7.34 14.70 12.14
N LYS A 174 -6.03 14.89 12.34
CA LYS A 174 -5.39 14.75 13.64
C LYS A 174 -5.92 15.74 14.69
N GLU A 175 -6.32 16.91 14.25
CA GLU A 175 -6.84 17.98 15.12
C GLU A 175 -8.36 17.92 15.28
N HIS A 176 -9.06 17.10 14.48
CA HIS A 176 -10.51 17.08 14.46
C HIS A 176 -11.10 16.31 15.64
N PRO A 177 -12.05 16.88 16.43
CA PRO A 177 -12.54 16.32 17.70
C PRO A 177 -13.28 14.98 17.57
N LYS A 178 -13.83 14.64 16.40
CA LYS A 178 -14.53 13.37 16.14
C LYS A 178 -13.62 12.27 15.63
N VAL A 179 -12.36 12.57 15.33
CA VAL A 179 -11.34 11.65 14.84
C VAL A 179 -10.50 11.13 16.01
N GLY A 180 -10.22 9.83 16.01
CA GLY A 180 -9.31 9.18 16.94
C GLY A 180 -7.88 9.14 16.40
N ASP A 181 -7.36 7.93 16.20
CA ASP A 181 -6.01 7.78 15.66
C ASP A 181 -5.98 8.08 14.17
N VAL A 182 -4.91 8.76 13.75
CA VAL A 182 -4.60 9.01 12.33
C VAL A 182 -3.28 8.33 11.99
N TYR A 183 -3.31 7.47 10.99
CA TYR A 183 -2.15 6.72 10.51
C TYR A 183 -1.62 7.41 9.25
N TRP A 184 -0.47 8.04 9.38
CA TRP A 184 0.27 8.67 8.29
C TRP A 184 1.77 8.70 8.64
N PRO A 185 2.66 8.16 7.79
CA PRO A 185 4.07 7.99 8.13
C PRO A 185 4.83 9.31 8.37
N GLY A 186 4.26 10.43 7.94
CA GLY A 186 4.82 11.77 8.15
C GLY A 186 4.74 12.28 9.58
N PHE A 187 3.94 11.70 10.45
CA PHE A 187 3.90 12.11 11.85
C PHE A 187 5.08 11.54 12.63
N GLU A 188 5.74 12.36 13.45
CA GLU A 188 6.81 11.92 14.34
C GLU A 188 6.36 10.87 15.36
N SER A 189 5.06 10.87 15.69
CA SER A 189 4.43 9.86 16.55
C SER A 189 4.21 8.50 15.85
N HIS A 190 4.33 8.43 14.53
CA HIS A 190 4.19 7.16 13.80
C HIS A 190 5.33 6.21 14.17
N PRO A 191 5.06 4.94 14.54
CA PRO A 191 6.09 4.01 15.03
C PRO A 191 7.30 3.87 14.11
N SER A 192 7.06 3.91 12.80
CA SER A 192 8.11 3.74 11.79
C SER A 192 8.55 5.05 11.12
N HIS A 193 8.23 6.24 11.69
CA HIS A 193 8.56 7.54 11.10
C HIS A 193 10.06 7.67 10.76
N LYS A 194 10.94 7.24 11.67
CA LYS A 194 12.40 7.31 11.45
C LYS A 194 12.85 6.48 10.26
N ILE A 195 12.23 5.32 10.06
CA ILE A 195 12.51 4.44 8.91
C ILE A 195 11.98 5.11 7.63
N ALA A 196 10.74 5.61 7.64
CA ALA A 196 10.16 6.33 6.52
C ALA A 196 11.05 7.50 6.10
N LYS A 197 11.45 8.36 7.04
CA LYS A 197 12.32 9.53 6.79
C LYS A 197 13.71 9.15 6.22
N LYS A 198 14.20 7.95 6.53
CA LYS A 198 15.48 7.44 6.02
C LYS A 198 15.40 6.94 4.58
N GLN A 199 14.29 6.27 4.22
CA GLN A 199 14.19 5.51 2.96
C GLN A 199 13.22 6.11 1.93
N MET A 200 12.38 7.07 2.32
CA MET A 200 11.42 7.74 1.47
C MET A 200 11.75 9.22 1.32
N ASP A 201 11.47 9.78 0.14
CA ASP A 201 11.67 11.22 -0.14
C ASP A 201 10.51 12.07 0.40
N ASP A 202 9.29 11.49 0.57
CA ASP A 202 8.11 12.07 1.22
C ASP A 202 7.17 10.94 1.65
N PHE A 203 6.03 11.26 2.31
CA PHE A 203 5.20 10.29 3.02
C PHE A 203 3.91 9.87 2.28
N GLY A 204 3.68 10.41 1.08
CA GLY A 204 2.59 10.02 0.19
C GLY A 204 1.22 10.62 0.54
N GLY A 205 0.24 10.32 -0.32
CA GLY A 205 -1.13 10.79 -0.23
C GLY A 205 -2.13 9.80 0.38
N MET A 206 -1.66 8.68 0.92
CA MET A 206 -2.53 7.74 1.64
C MET A 206 -2.62 8.14 3.11
N VAL A 207 -3.85 8.21 3.64
CA VAL A 207 -4.13 8.50 5.05
C VAL A 207 -5.20 7.55 5.53
N SER A 208 -5.00 6.93 6.69
CA SER A 208 -6.04 6.15 7.37
C SER A 208 -6.35 6.75 8.73
N PHE A 209 -7.59 6.67 9.17
CA PHE A 209 -7.98 7.21 10.47
C PHE A 209 -9.19 6.47 11.05
N ASN A 210 -9.34 6.54 12.36
CA ASN A 210 -10.47 5.98 13.08
C ASN A 210 -11.43 7.08 13.51
N ILE A 211 -12.74 6.80 13.51
CA ILE A 211 -13.74 7.64 14.17
C ILE A 211 -13.76 7.31 15.67
N ASN A 212 -13.89 8.34 16.51
CA ASN A 212 -14.02 8.16 17.95
C ASN A 212 -15.23 7.28 18.29
N GLY A 213 -15.08 6.39 19.29
CA GLY A 213 -16.13 5.45 19.70
C GLY A 213 -16.17 4.14 18.92
N ASN A 214 -15.37 3.99 17.86
CA ASN A 214 -15.18 2.76 17.08
C ASN A 214 -16.49 2.09 16.62
N LYS A 215 -17.45 2.87 16.11
CA LYS A 215 -18.71 2.36 15.57
C LYS A 215 -18.67 2.26 14.05
N LEU A 216 -19.16 1.14 13.54
CA LEU A 216 -19.30 0.90 12.11
C LEU A 216 -20.19 1.97 11.43
N GLU A 217 -21.32 2.29 12.06
CA GLU A 217 -22.32 3.22 11.54
C GLU A 217 -21.72 4.62 11.36
N ASP A 218 -20.83 5.04 12.25
CA ASP A 218 -20.18 6.35 12.17
C ASP A 218 -19.24 6.42 10.96
N ALA A 219 -18.44 5.38 10.72
CA ALA A 219 -17.59 5.29 9.53
C ALA A 219 -18.42 5.28 8.24
N VAL A 220 -19.49 4.47 8.20
CA VAL A 220 -20.42 4.42 7.05
C VAL A 220 -21.06 5.79 6.82
N THR A 221 -21.48 6.49 7.88
CA THR A 221 -22.03 7.85 7.77
C THR A 221 -21.04 8.79 7.11
N VAL A 222 -19.78 8.80 7.56
CA VAL A 222 -18.76 9.69 6.97
C VAL A 222 -18.54 9.38 5.50
N VAL A 223 -18.21 8.12 5.14
CA VAL A 223 -17.88 7.79 3.74
C VAL A 223 -19.07 7.91 2.77
N SER A 224 -20.30 7.91 3.28
CA SER A 224 -21.52 8.09 2.47
C SER A 224 -21.92 9.56 2.30
N ASN A 225 -21.28 10.50 3.00
CA ASN A 225 -21.60 11.93 2.95
C ASN A 225 -20.43 12.79 2.40
N THR A 226 -19.40 12.17 1.85
CA THR A 226 -18.38 12.86 1.07
C THR A 226 -18.83 13.09 -0.37
N HIS A 227 -18.36 14.15 -1.01
CA HIS A 227 -18.66 14.51 -2.39
C HIS A 227 -17.43 14.40 -3.30
N TYR A 228 -16.28 14.94 -2.87
CA TYR A 228 -15.01 14.85 -3.59
C TYR A 228 -14.33 13.49 -3.34
N PHE A 229 -14.37 13.02 -2.09
CA PHE A 229 -13.90 11.66 -1.79
C PHE A 229 -14.95 10.64 -2.19
N THR A 230 -14.81 10.09 -3.39
CA THR A 230 -15.72 9.04 -3.89
C THR A 230 -15.53 7.76 -3.08
N LEU A 231 -16.63 7.17 -2.57
CA LEU A 231 -16.61 5.87 -1.92
C LEU A 231 -16.32 4.78 -2.96
N ALA A 232 -15.13 4.26 -2.99
CA ALA A 232 -14.69 3.24 -3.93
C ALA A 232 -13.52 2.41 -3.40
N GLU A 233 -13.36 1.22 -3.95
CA GLU A 233 -12.10 0.50 -3.88
C GLU A 233 -11.08 1.17 -4.82
N SER A 234 -9.82 0.81 -4.70
CA SER A 234 -8.68 1.38 -5.41
C SER A 234 -8.03 2.56 -4.67
N LEU A 235 -7.08 3.23 -5.31
CA LEU A 235 -6.31 4.33 -4.77
C LEU A 235 -5.36 4.91 -5.84
N GLY A 236 -4.79 6.06 -5.57
CA GLY A 236 -3.69 6.62 -6.35
C GLY A 236 -4.10 7.22 -7.69
N GLY A 237 -5.40 7.41 -7.91
CA GLY A 237 -5.92 8.22 -9.00
C GLY A 237 -5.75 9.71 -8.72
N VAL A 238 -5.89 10.54 -9.75
CA VAL A 238 -5.92 12.02 -9.63
C VAL A 238 -7.11 12.46 -8.78
N GLU A 239 -8.19 11.69 -8.79
CA GLU A 239 -9.39 11.85 -7.95
C GLU A 239 -9.16 11.32 -6.54
N SER A 240 -9.77 11.98 -5.56
CA SER A 240 -9.81 11.52 -4.17
C SER A 240 -10.78 10.38 -3.97
N LEU A 241 -10.34 9.33 -3.27
CA LEU A 241 -11.16 8.17 -2.94
C LEU A 241 -11.18 7.96 -1.42
N CYS A 242 -12.32 7.51 -0.90
CA CYS A 242 -12.43 6.98 0.45
C CYS A 242 -12.92 5.53 0.41
N GLY A 243 -12.53 4.76 1.40
CA GLY A 243 -12.97 3.38 1.55
C GLY A 243 -13.08 3.00 3.02
N HIS A 244 -13.96 2.05 3.27
CA HIS A 244 -14.13 1.44 4.59
C HIS A 244 -13.53 0.03 4.56
N PRO A 245 -12.27 -0.18 5.01
CA PRO A 245 -11.56 -1.44 4.87
C PRO A 245 -12.32 -2.64 5.45
N ALA A 246 -12.97 -2.46 6.61
CA ALA A 246 -13.66 -3.53 7.32
C ALA A 246 -14.84 -4.14 6.54
N SER A 247 -15.56 -3.36 5.72
CA SER A 247 -16.69 -3.85 4.90
C SER A 247 -16.35 -4.03 3.42
N MET A 248 -15.16 -3.61 2.98
CA MET A 248 -14.74 -3.65 1.58
C MET A 248 -13.52 -4.58 1.40
N THR A 249 -12.33 -4.05 1.39
CA THR A 249 -11.09 -4.78 1.05
C THR A 249 -10.73 -5.89 2.03
N HIS A 250 -11.17 -5.82 3.29
CA HIS A 250 -10.91 -6.78 4.36
C HIS A 250 -12.17 -7.51 4.85
N ALA A 251 -13.29 -7.39 4.14
CA ALA A 251 -14.57 -7.99 4.53
C ALA A 251 -14.52 -9.53 4.62
N ALA A 252 -13.64 -10.18 3.85
CA ALA A 252 -13.45 -11.62 3.89
C ALA A 252 -12.63 -12.13 5.10
N ILE A 253 -11.98 -11.23 5.86
CA ILE A 253 -11.17 -11.56 7.04
C ILE A 253 -12.07 -11.50 8.28
N PRO A 254 -12.07 -12.55 9.13
CA PRO A 254 -12.82 -12.53 10.39
C PRO A 254 -12.46 -11.30 11.24
N LYS A 255 -13.47 -10.70 11.90
CA LYS A 255 -13.32 -9.47 12.68
C LYS A 255 -12.14 -9.52 13.67
N GLU A 256 -12.06 -10.60 14.44
CA GLU A 256 -11.00 -10.79 15.44
C GLU A 256 -9.59 -10.81 14.81
N GLU A 257 -9.45 -11.34 13.59
CA GLU A 257 -8.16 -11.40 12.90
C GLU A 257 -7.77 -10.04 12.29
N ARG A 258 -8.73 -9.31 11.69
CA ARG A 258 -8.43 -7.99 11.13
C ARG A 258 -8.16 -6.93 12.21
N GLU A 259 -8.82 -7.03 13.38
CA GLU A 259 -8.56 -6.14 14.53
C GLU A 259 -7.15 -6.33 15.09
N LYS A 260 -6.58 -7.55 15.05
CA LYS A 260 -5.17 -7.79 15.42
C LYS A 260 -4.17 -7.04 14.53
N THR A 261 -4.56 -6.71 13.31
CA THR A 261 -3.75 -5.90 12.39
C THR A 261 -4.08 -4.40 12.45
N GLY A 262 -5.01 -3.99 13.34
CA GLY A 262 -5.43 -2.60 13.52
C GLY A 262 -6.63 -2.18 12.67
N VAL A 263 -7.18 -3.07 11.85
CA VAL A 263 -8.35 -2.78 11.00
C VAL A 263 -9.64 -2.93 11.82
N VAL A 264 -9.97 -1.87 12.54
CA VAL A 264 -11.18 -1.77 13.37
C VAL A 264 -12.41 -1.34 12.57
N ASP A 265 -13.62 -1.45 13.17
CA ASP A 265 -14.88 -1.16 12.48
C ASP A 265 -15.03 0.32 12.05
N SER A 266 -14.38 1.26 12.74
CA SER A 266 -14.43 2.68 12.41
C SER A 266 -13.32 3.17 11.49
N LEU A 267 -12.46 2.27 11.00
CA LEU A 267 -11.32 2.65 10.15
C LEU A 267 -11.79 3.11 8.77
N ILE A 268 -11.38 4.30 8.39
CA ILE A 268 -11.55 4.87 7.05
C ILE A 268 -10.16 5.04 6.43
N ARG A 269 -10.00 4.67 5.16
CA ARG A 269 -8.79 4.91 4.37
C ARG A 269 -9.10 5.92 3.28
N LEU A 270 -8.28 6.96 3.20
CA LEU A 270 -8.31 7.95 2.14
C LEU A 270 -7.15 7.73 1.16
N SER A 271 -7.45 7.84 -0.12
CA SER A 271 -6.49 8.11 -1.18
C SER A 271 -6.70 9.55 -1.59
N VAL A 272 -5.84 10.43 -1.07
CA VAL A 272 -5.98 11.88 -1.30
C VAL A 272 -5.50 12.20 -2.71
N GLY A 273 -6.38 12.79 -3.51
CA GLY A 273 -6.13 13.17 -4.90
C GLY A 273 -5.37 14.50 -5.04
N ILE A 274 -5.45 15.07 -6.24
CA ILE A 274 -4.73 16.30 -6.60
C ILE A 274 -5.65 17.52 -6.75
N GLU A 275 -6.89 17.41 -6.32
CA GLU A 275 -7.88 18.48 -6.28
C GLU A 275 -7.40 19.64 -5.39
N ASP A 276 -8.14 20.73 -5.37
CA ASP A 276 -7.88 21.83 -4.44
C ASP A 276 -8.03 21.31 -2.99
N VAL A 277 -7.02 21.57 -2.19
CA VAL A 277 -6.97 21.02 -0.82
C VAL A 277 -8.01 21.62 0.12
N GLU A 278 -8.42 22.87 -0.13
CA GLU A 278 -9.45 23.52 0.68
C GLU A 278 -10.81 22.86 0.44
N ASP A 279 -11.11 22.47 -0.81
CA ASP A 279 -12.31 21.71 -1.15
C ASP A 279 -12.32 20.35 -0.48
N LEU A 280 -11.17 19.65 -0.47
CA LEU A 280 -11.04 18.35 0.20
C LEU A 280 -11.22 18.42 1.71
N VAL A 281 -10.67 19.46 2.37
CA VAL A 281 -10.86 19.71 3.79
C VAL A 281 -12.33 20.01 4.09
N ALA A 282 -12.96 20.88 3.30
CA ALA A 282 -14.37 21.22 3.47
C ALA A 282 -15.30 20.02 3.29
N ASP A 283 -15.00 19.12 2.35
CA ASP A 283 -15.74 17.89 2.12
C ASP A 283 -15.69 16.96 3.34
N LEU A 284 -14.49 16.73 3.89
CA LEU A 284 -14.33 15.90 5.09
C LEU A 284 -14.95 16.53 6.33
N GLU A 285 -14.82 17.86 6.52
CA GLU A 285 -15.45 18.60 7.62
C GLU A 285 -16.98 18.43 7.55
N ASN A 286 -17.58 18.63 6.37
CA ASN A 286 -19.01 18.45 6.17
C ASN A 286 -19.49 17.02 6.45
N ALA A 287 -18.73 16.01 6.01
CA ALA A 287 -19.04 14.61 6.26
C ALA A 287 -18.93 14.24 7.74
N LEU A 288 -17.85 14.69 8.42
CA LEU A 288 -17.65 14.48 9.84
C LEU A 288 -18.71 15.18 10.68
N ASN A 289 -19.24 16.35 10.25
CA ASN A 289 -20.29 17.06 10.94
C ASN A 289 -21.66 16.35 10.94
N LYS A 290 -21.82 15.26 10.13
CA LYS A 290 -23.02 14.40 10.16
C LYS A 290 -23.05 13.42 11.34
N LEU A 291 -21.93 13.21 12.01
CA LEU A 291 -21.84 12.45 13.27
C LEU A 291 -22.34 13.31 14.45
#